data_647793174dfcd4d915362f36aac9ae0a
#
_entry.id   647793174dfcd4d915362f36aac9ae0a
#
_cell.length_a   1.000
_cell.length_b   1.000
_cell.length_c   1.000
_cell.angle_alpha   90.00
_cell.angle_beta   90.00
_cell.angle_gamma   90.00
#
_symmetry.space_group_name_H-M   'P 1'
#
loop_
_entity.id
_entity.type
_entity.pdbx_description
1 polymer ?
#
loop_
_entity_poly.entity_id
_entity_poly.type
_entity_poly.pdbx_seq_one_letter_code
_entity_poly.pdbx_strand_id
1 'polypeptide(L)'
;NVGKDFANFLQSQGITKVWKITPQMARQFLDLKASQGASPNTLLSYRANLIKINHAITENFNCRGFCRGDANIQNYEISRPEKIDRRLDNNQIRQMLDSYNGKYALAFKIQADFGLRFNEIKNLSLADFTIGPGRDIETVKQGTVNTSNSLYIHSGTKGGLSRVVSIPPDKITEYRAILDQLQGGKNHPFAFLDKGNYNRAIKNIANSLGFGKVGSSHEFRKFYASTRYQEEIRPNMTRSEKLEIARNIVKDLGHGRARDDLIKTYIGRL
;
A
#
# COMPACT_ATOMS: atom_id res chain seq x y z
N ASN A 1 -12.85 -3.65 14.58
CA ASN A 1 -11.98 -2.83 15.45
C ASN A 1 -11.49 -3.70 16.62
N VAL A 2 -10.17 -3.91 16.71
CA VAL A 2 -9.56 -4.82 17.71
C VAL A 2 -9.98 -4.50 19.15
N GLY A 3 -10.04 -3.22 19.51
CA GLY A 3 -10.46 -2.80 20.86
C GLY A 3 -11.89 -3.22 21.17
N LYS A 4 -12.82 -3.05 20.24
CA LYS A 4 -14.22 -3.48 20.40
C LYS A 4 -14.32 -4.99 20.49
N ASP A 5 -13.59 -5.73 19.64
CA ASP A 5 -13.61 -7.18 19.63
C ASP A 5 -13.07 -7.76 20.93
N PHE A 6 -11.99 -7.16 21.47
CA PHE A 6 -11.41 -7.55 22.73
C PHE A 6 -12.34 -7.20 23.91
N ALA A 7 -12.96 -6.04 23.91
CA ALA A 7 -13.93 -5.65 24.93
C ALA A 7 -15.13 -6.62 24.95
N ASN A 8 -15.68 -7.00 23.81
CA ASN A 8 -16.76 -7.97 23.71
C ASN A 8 -16.34 -9.35 24.25
N PHE A 9 -15.10 -9.79 23.94
CA PHE A 9 -14.55 -11.02 24.49
C PHE A 9 -14.45 -10.97 26.03
N LEU A 10 -13.91 -9.88 26.58
CA LEU A 10 -13.82 -9.72 28.04
C LEU A 10 -15.19 -9.69 28.70
N GLN A 11 -16.16 -9.03 28.09
CA GLN A 11 -17.54 -8.97 28.56
C GLN A 11 -18.19 -10.37 28.59
N SER A 12 -17.95 -11.20 27.58
CA SER A 12 -18.42 -12.60 27.56
C SER A 12 -17.80 -13.47 28.67
N GLN A 13 -16.64 -13.06 29.21
CA GLN A 13 -15.98 -13.68 30.36
C GLN A 13 -16.35 -13.02 31.70
N GLY A 14 -17.34 -12.11 31.71
CA GLY A 14 -17.76 -11.39 32.92
C GLY A 14 -16.77 -10.31 33.38
N ILE A 15 -15.82 -9.94 32.57
CA ILE A 15 -14.82 -8.91 32.92
C ILE A 15 -15.27 -7.54 32.43
N THR A 16 -15.61 -6.67 33.40
CA THR A 16 -16.09 -5.31 33.17
C THR A 16 -15.10 -4.22 33.63
N LYS A 17 -14.04 -4.61 34.32
CA LYS A 17 -13.06 -3.69 34.90
C LYS A 17 -11.68 -3.94 34.33
N VAL A 18 -11.02 -2.89 33.81
CA VAL A 18 -9.74 -2.99 33.08
C VAL A 18 -8.60 -3.57 33.93
N TRP A 19 -8.59 -3.32 35.26
CA TRP A 19 -7.56 -3.87 36.16
C TRP A 19 -7.71 -5.37 36.45
N LYS A 20 -8.81 -5.99 36.02
CA LYS A 20 -9.03 -7.43 36.12
C LYS A 20 -8.53 -8.20 34.90
N ILE A 21 -8.08 -7.50 33.85
CA ILE A 21 -7.55 -8.12 32.64
C ILE A 21 -6.20 -8.78 32.97
N THR A 22 -6.10 -10.07 32.65
CA THR A 22 -4.87 -10.84 32.86
C THR A 22 -4.13 -11.10 31.54
N PRO A 23 -2.81 -11.39 31.58
CA PRO A 23 -2.07 -11.84 30.42
C PRO A 23 -2.69 -13.07 29.72
N GLN A 24 -3.22 -14.01 30.50
CA GLN A 24 -3.89 -15.21 29.99
C GLN A 24 -5.12 -14.86 29.14
N MET A 25 -5.94 -13.90 29.57
CA MET A 25 -7.12 -13.47 28.82
C MET A 25 -6.72 -12.87 27.44
N ALA A 26 -5.65 -12.11 27.39
CA ALA A 26 -5.16 -11.56 26.14
C ALA A 26 -4.65 -12.66 25.19
N ARG A 27 -3.99 -13.70 25.71
CA ARG A 27 -3.61 -14.89 24.92
C ARG A 27 -4.83 -15.68 24.45
N GLN A 28 -5.79 -15.99 25.33
CA GLN A 28 -7.04 -16.67 24.97
C GLN A 28 -7.80 -15.95 23.88
N PHE A 29 -7.79 -14.61 23.88
CA PHE A 29 -8.39 -13.85 22.79
C PHE A 29 -7.65 -14.07 21.47
N LEU A 30 -6.31 -14.11 21.45
CA LEU A 30 -5.54 -14.42 20.25
C LEU A 30 -5.77 -15.84 19.77
N ASP A 31 -5.85 -16.82 20.70
CA ASP A 31 -6.16 -18.22 20.40
C ASP A 31 -7.57 -18.36 19.80
N LEU A 32 -8.55 -17.65 20.35
CA LEU A 32 -9.90 -17.60 19.80
C LEU A 32 -9.89 -17.03 18.37
N LYS A 33 -9.12 -15.96 18.11
CA LYS A 33 -9.02 -15.41 16.76
C LYS A 33 -8.30 -16.36 15.80
N ALA A 34 -7.31 -17.09 16.27
CA ALA A 34 -6.62 -18.12 15.49
C ALA A 34 -7.58 -19.26 15.12
N SER A 35 -8.36 -19.77 16.09
CA SER A 35 -9.37 -20.83 15.85
C SER A 35 -10.49 -20.39 14.91
N GLN A 36 -10.80 -19.10 14.86
CA GLN A 36 -11.73 -18.49 13.92
C GLN A 36 -11.11 -18.30 12.51
N GLY A 37 -9.90 -18.77 12.26
CA GLY A 37 -9.24 -18.71 10.97
C GLY A 37 -8.54 -17.36 10.66
N ALA A 38 -8.25 -16.55 11.68
CA ALA A 38 -7.48 -15.32 11.47
C ALA A 38 -6.09 -15.63 10.89
N SER A 39 -5.71 -14.91 9.83
CA SER A 39 -4.39 -15.09 9.22
C SER A 39 -3.26 -14.70 10.17
N PRO A 40 -2.02 -15.24 10.02
CA PRO A 40 -0.87 -14.83 10.82
C PRO A 40 -0.63 -13.31 10.85
N ASN A 41 -0.82 -12.62 9.73
CA ASN A 41 -0.70 -11.16 9.68
C ASN A 41 -1.82 -10.45 10.45
N THR A 42 -3.02 -11.03 10.44
CA THR A 42 -4.14 -10.53 11.24
C THR A 42 -3.85 -10.70 12.72
N LEU A 43 -3.36 -11.86 13.15
CA LEU A 43 -2.96 -12.11 14.53
C LEU A 43 -1.84 -11.19 15.01
N LEU A 44 -0.84 -10.91 14.16
CA LEU A 44 0.19 -9.91 14.45
C LEU A 44 -0.40 -8.51 14.64
N SER A 45 -1.38 -8.14 13.84
CA SER A 45 -2.09 -6.87 13.99
C SER A 45 -2.90 -6.84 15.29
N TYR A 46 -3.60 -7.93 15.63
CA TYR A 46 -4.30 -8.04 16.92
C TYR A 46 -3.33 -7.91 18.08
N ARG A 47 -2.22 -8.64 18.06
CA ARG A 47 -1.18 -8.57 19.09
C ARG A 47 -0.64 -7.15 19.27
N ALA A 48 -0.27 -6.48 18.19
CA ALA A 48 0.25 -5.11 18.23
C ALA A 48 -0.79 -4.11 18.80
N ASN A 49 -2.06 -4.27 18.47
CA ASN A 49 -3.11 -3.42 19.03
C ASN A 49 -3.39 -3.72 20.51
N LEU A 50 -3.33 -4.98 20.94
CA LEU A 50 -3.45 -5.33 22.35
C LEU A 50 -2.32 -4.71 23.19
N ILE A 51 -1.08 -4.69 22.68
CA ILE A 51 0.05 -4.02 23.34
C ILE A 51 -0.23 -2.51 23.50
N LYS A 52 -0.78 -1.85 22.48
CA LYS A 52 -1.18 -0.43 22.57
C LYS A 52 -2.31 -0.21 23.57
N ILE A 53 -3.30 -1.10 23.59
CA ILE A 53 -4.39 -1.04 24.58
C ILE A 53 -3.83 -1.22 25.99
N ASN A 54 -2.91 -2.17 26.19
CA ASN A 54 -2.24 -2.34 27.48
C ASN A 54 -1.51 -1.07 27.92
N HIS A 55 -0.77 -0.42 27.03
CA HIS A 55 -0.07 0.84 27.31
C HIS A 55 -1.06 1.93 27.76
N ALA A 56 -2.14 2.13 26.98
CA ALA A 56 -3.17 3.10 27.32
C ALA A 56 -3.85 2.81 28.67
N ILE A 57 -4.05 1.53 29.01
CA ILE A 57 -4.63 1.11 30.30
C ILE A 57 -3.66 1.41 31.46
N THR A 58 -2.38 1.10 31.30
CA THR A 58 -1.36 1.35 32.33
C THR A 58 -1.17 2.83 32.60
N GLU A 59 -1.18 3.65 31.56
CA GLU A 59 -1.02 5.12 31.70
C GLU A 59 -2.23 5.79 32.33
N ASN A 60 -3.45 5.42 31.89
CA ASN A 60 -4.67 6.15 32.32
C ASN A 60 -5.28 5.64 33.62
N PHE A 61 -5.04 4.38 34.00
CA PHE A 61 -5.69 3.76 35.16
C PHE A 61 -4.70 3.39 36.27
N ASN A 62 -3.43 3.74 36.15
CA ASN A 62 -2.36 3.41 37.11
C ASN A 62 -2.39 1.94 37.57
N CYS A 63 -2.61 1.02 36.64
CA CYS A 63 -2.68 -0.39 36.92
C CYS A 63 -1.54 -1.14 36.21
N ARG A 64 -1.26 -2.39 36.69
CA ARG A 64 -0.11 -3.16 36.18
C ARG A 64 -0.21 -3.62 34.73
N GLY A 65 -1.38 -3.46 34.10
CA GLY A 65 -1.61 -3.95 32.76
C GLY A 65 -1.50 -5.48 32.60
N PHE A 66 -1.65 -5.97 31.37
CA PHE A 66 -1.68 -7.40 31.06
C PHE A 66 -0.54 -7.88 30.15
N CYS A 67 0.40 -7.02 29.76
CA CYS A 67 1.61 -7.41 29.01
C CYS A 67 2.78 -7.67 29.98
N ARG A 68 2.69 -8.76 30.76
CA ARG A 68 3.69 -9.09 31.82
C ARG A 68 3.75 -10.59 32.10
N GLY A 69 4.84 -11.02 32.75
CA GLY A 69 5.07 -12.41 33.14
C GLY A 69 5.22 -13.36 31.94
N ASP A 70 5.19 -14.64 32.19
CA ASP A 70 5.41 -15.69 31.17
C ASP A 70 4.28 -15.74 30.12
N ALA A 71 3.08 -15.34 30.52
CA ALA A 71 1.94 -15.24 29.60
C ALA A 71 1.89 -13.93 28.81
N ASN A 72 2.97 -13.13 28.81
CA ASN A 72 3.03 -11.89 28.06
C ASN A 72 2.77 -12.13 26.56
N ILE A 73 1.83 -11.37 26.01
CA ILE A 73 1.44 -11.48 24.59
C ILE A 73 2.56 -11.06 23.61
N GLN A 74 3.58 -10.36 24.07
CA GLN A 74 4.78 -10.08 23.25
C GLN A 74 5.47 -11.37 22.83
N ASN A 75 5.42 -12.41 23.67
CA ASN A 75 5.98 -13.74 23.46
C ASN A 75 4.99 -14.70 22.81
N TYR A 76 3.82 -14.23 22.37
CA TYR A 76 2.83 -15.06 21.69
C TYR A 76 3.37 -15.47 20.31
N GLU A 77 3.62 -16.76 20.13
CA GLU A 77 4.13 -17.31 18.89
C GLU A 77 3.05 -17.32 17.80
N ILE A 78 3.39 -16.77 16.66
CA ILE A 78 2.53 -16.77 15.48
C ILE A 78 3.30 -17.45 14.35
N SER A 79 2.94 -18.70 14.09
CA SER A 79 3.49 -19.45 12.97
C SER A 79 3.15 -18.73 11.66
N ARG A 80 4.15 -18.44 10.86
CA ARG A 80 3.99 -17.88 9.52
C ARG A 80 4.29 -18.96 8.51
N PRO A 81 3.32 -19.37 7.70
CA PRO A 81 3.62 -20.23 6.56
C PRO A 81 4.61 -19.50 5.65
N GLU A 82 5.44 -20.28 4.98
CA GLU A 82 6.37 -19.76 4.00
C GLU A 82 5.61 -18.89 2.99
N LYS A 83 6.14 -17.69 2.76
CA LYS A 83 5.49 -16.73 1.88
C LYS A 83 5.68 -17.18 0.43
N ILE A 84 4.67 -17.83 -0.13
CA ILE A 84 4.64 -18.13 -1.55
C ILE A 84 4.68 -16.81 -2.31
N ASP A 85 5.69 -16.63 -3.15
CA ASP A 85 5.76 -15.48 -4.04
C ASP A 85 4.71 -15.64 -5.15
N ARG A 86 3.71 -14.79 -5.11
CA ARG A 86 2.60 -14.76 -6.08
C ARG A 86 2.66 -13.50 -6.94
N ARG A 87 3.83 -12.88 -7.02
CA ARG A 87 4.00 -11.70 -7.85
C ARG A 87 3.93 -12.08 -9.32
N LEU A 88 3.20 -11.29 -10.08
CA LEU A 88 3.30 -11.31 -11.52
C LEU A 88 4.63 -10.70 -11.94
N ASP A 89 5.23 -11.24 -12.96
CA ASP A 89 6.37 -10.61 -13.61
C ASP A 89 5.92 -9.43 -14.51
N ASN A 90 6.90 -8.65 -14.97
CA ASN A 90 6.59 -7.46 -15.76
C ASN A 90 5.91 -7.79 -17.11
N ASN A 91 6.21 -8.93 -17.71
CA ASN A 91 5.60 -9.34 -18.98
C ASN A 91 4.13 -9.73 -18.77
N GLN A 92 3.84 -10.45 -17.69
CA GLN A 92 2.47 -10.80 -17.32
C GLN A 92 1.62 -9.54 -17.04
N ILE A 93 2.18 -8.54 -16.37
CA ILE A 93 1.46 -7.27 -16.15
C ILE A 93 1.23 -6.53 -17.48
N ARG A 94 2.21 -6.47 -18.39
CA ARG A 94 2.03 -5.88 -19.72
C ARG A 94 0.91 -6.60 -20.48
N GLN A 95 0.93 -7.93 -20.54
CA GLN A 95 -0.14 -8.71 -21.17
C GLN A 95 -1.52 -8.42 -20.58
N MET A 96 -1.63 -8.23 -19.25
CA MET A 96 -2.88 -7.83 -18.61
C MET A 96 -3.34 -6.45 -19.05
N LEU A 97 -2.43 -5.48 -19.13
CA LEU A 97 -2.74 -4.11 -19.56
C LEU A 97 -3.18 -4.08 -21.03
N ASP A 98 -2.50 -4.82 -21.89
CA ASP A 98 -2.75 -4.86 -23.33
C ASP A 98 -4.06 -5.62 -23.68
N SER A 99 -4.37 -6.66 -22.91
CA SER A 99 -5.56 -7.49 -23.17
C SER A 99 -6.86 -6.89 -22.64
N TYR A 100 -6.81 -5.90 -21.73
CA TYR A 100 -8.00 -5.36 -21.09
C TYR A 100 -8.41 -3.99 -21.65
N ASN A 101 -9.56 -3.96 -22.32
CA ASN A 101 -10.19 -2.76 -22.88
C ASN A 101 -11.48 -2.32 -22.14
N GLY A 102 -11.75 -2.89 -20.94
CA GLY A 102 -12.92 -2.56 -20.16
C GLY A 102 -12.81 -1.22 -19.42
N LYS A 103 -13.88 -0.87 -18.68
CA LYS A 103 -14.04 0.44 -17.99
C LYS A 103 -12.89 0.82 -17.02
N TYR A 104 -12.03 -0.11 -16.62
CA TYR A 104 -10.91 0.14 -15.74
C TYR A 104 -9.57 0.27 -16.48
N ALA A 105 -9.54 0.10 -17.81
CA ALA A 105 -8.30 0.06 -18.59
C ALA A 105 -7.40 1.27 -18.35
N LEU A 106 -7.95 2.48 -18.47
CA LEU A 106 -7.21 3.71 -18.21
C LEU A 106 -6.73 3.81 -16.76
N ALA A 107 -7.54 3.38 -15.80
CA ALA A 107 -7.16 3.37 -14.39
C ALA A 107 -6.01 2.38 -14.10
N PHE A 108 -6.04 1.20 -14.72
CA PHE A 108 -4.95 0.22 -14.62
C PHE A 108 -3.65 0.79 -15.20
N LYS A 109 -3.74 1.40 -16.39
CA LYS A 109 -2.60 2.02 -17.04
C LYS A 109 -1.97 3.12 -16.19
N ILE A 110 -2.75 4.10 -15.73
CA ILE A 110 -2.26 5.19 -14.90
C ILE A 110 -1.68 4.65 -13.59
N GLN A 111 -2.31 3.65 -12.99
CA GLN A 111 -1.78 3.03 -11.78
C GLN A 111 -0.44 2.32 -12.02
N ALA A 112 -0.27 1.67 -13.16
CA ALA A 112 0.96 1.01 -13.56
C ALA A 112 2.07 2.01 -13.91
N ASP A 113 1.73 3.10 -14.59
CA ASP A 113 2.70 4.10 -15.05
C ASP A 113 3.20 5.03 -13.93
N PHE A 114 2.43 5.24 -12.86
CA PHE A 114 2.79 6.14 -11.74
C PHE A 114 2.86 5.47 -10.38
N GLY A 115 2.70 4.16 -10.32
CA GLY A 115 2.75 3.43 -9.06
C GLY A 115 1.72 3.86 -8.03
N LEU A 116 0.50 4.27 -8.43
CA LEU A 116 -0.52 4.81 -7.55
C LEU A 116 -1.12 3.75 -6.62
N ARG A 117 -1.54 4.18 -5.40
CA ARG A 117 -2.45 3.38 -4.57
C ARG A 117 -3.87 3.48 -5.12
N PHE A 118 -4.70 2.48 -4.82
CA PHE A 118 -6.12 2.50 -5.23
C PHE A 118 -6.84 3.81 -4.83
N ASN A 119 -6.64 4.28 -3.61
CA ASN A 119 -7.28 5.52 -3.15
C ASN A 119 -6.70 6.78 -3.83
N GLU A 120 -5.43 6.75 -4.22
CA GLU A 120 -4.79 7.85 -4.95
C GLU A 120 -5.40 7.97 -6.34
N ILE A 121 -5.55 6.86 -7.08
CA ILE A 121 -6.18 6.92 -8.39
C ILE A 121 -7.67 7.26 -8.32
N LYS A 122 -8.40 6.74 -7.34
CA LYS A 122 -9.82 7.08 -7.16
C LYS A 122 -10.06 8.58 -6.97
N ASN A 123 -9.15 9.25 -6.27
CA ASN A 123 -9.24 10.68 -5.96
C ASN A 123 -8.44 11.58 -6.93
N LEU A 124 -7.89 11.00 -7.99
CA LEU A 124 -7.10 11.74 -8.96
C LEU A 124 -7.96 12.78 -9.68
N SER A 125 -7.45 14.00 -9.78
CA SER A 125 -8.03 15.09 -10.56
C SER A 125 -7.25 15.28 -11.85
N LEU A 126 -7.92 15.74 -12.91
CA LEU A 126 -7.23 16.16 -14.14
C LEU A 126 -6.26 17.29 -13.89
N ALA A 127 -6.57 18.18 -12.96
CA ALA A 127 -5.69 19.27 -12.53
C ALA A 127 -4.39 18.82 -11.85
N ASP A 128 -4.29 17.56 -11.46
CA ASP A 128 -3.07 16.99 -10.86
C ASP A 128 -1.97 16.74 -11.90
N PHE A 129 -2.34 16.64 -13.18
CA PHE A 129 -1.39 16.52 -14.28
C PHE A 129 -0.88 17.88 -14.71
N THR A 130 0.42 17.96 -14.96
CA THR A 130 1.08 19.10 -15.59
C THR A 130 1.82 18.59 -16.82
N ILE A 131 1.41 19.06 -18.02
CA ILE A 131 2.08 18.75 -19.27
C ILE A 131 2.54 20.07 -19.91
N GLY A 132 3.84 20.21 -20.11
CA GLY A 132 4.48 21.44 -20.56
C GLY A 132 5.28 22.13 -19.46
N PRO A 133 5.38 23.48 -19.47
CA PRO A 133 6.09 24.23 -18.44
C PRO A 133 5.60 23.87 -17.04
N GLY A 134 6.52 23.71 -16.13
CA GLY A 134 6.20 23.39 -14.76
C GLY A 134 5.42 24.49 -14.06
N ARG A 135 4.62 24.12 -13.11
CA ARG A 135 4.02 25.01 -12.13
C ARG A 135 4.72 24.87 -10.79
N ASP A 136 4.78 25.95 -10.05
CA ASP A 136 5.23 25.89 -8.68
C ASP A 136 4.21 25.14 -7.83
N ILE A 137 4.65 24.07 -7.21
CA ILE A 137 3.85 23.31 -6.23
C ILE A 137 4.49 23.54 -4.88
N GLU A 138 3.77 24.21 -3.99
CA GLU A 138 4.15 24.22 -2.58
C GLU A 138 4.10 22.79 -2.04
N THR A 139 5.25 22.19 -1.89
CA THR A 139 5.34 20.91 -1.24
C THR A 139 5.18 21.09 0.25
N VAL A 140 4.34 20.30 0.79
CA VAL A 140 3.83 20.25 2.16
C VAL A 140 4.91 20.30 3.26
N LYS A 141 6.13 20.65 3.02
CA LYS A 141 7.13 20.91 4.09
C LYS A 141 8.50 21.46 3.62
N GLN A 142 8.81 21.61 2.36
CA GLN A 142 10.20 21.90 1.96
C GLN A 142 10.38 22.74 0.69
N GLY A 143 9.61 23.79 0.53
CA GLY A 143 9.83 24.74 -0.55
C GLY A 143 9.10 24.39 -1.86
N THR A 144 9.19 25.31 -2.81
CA THR A 144 8.55 25.22 -4.13
C THR A 144 9.29 24.24 -5.03
N VAL A 145 8.58 23.30 -5.63
CA VAL A 145 9.13 22.37 -6.62
C VAL A 145 8.60 22.73 -7.99
N ASN A 146 9.52 23.06 -8.91
CA ASN A 146 9.15 23.25 -10.32
C ASN A 146 8.92 21.86 -10.96
N THR A 147 7.72 21.64 -11.48
CA THR A 147 7.29 20.33 -11.97
C THR A 147 6.77 20.39 -13.38
N SER A 148 7.66 20.32 -14.38
CA SER A 148 7.25 20.11 -15.76
C SER A 148 6.95 18.62 -16.02
N ASN A 149 5.94 18.35 -16.85
CA ASN A 149 5.55 16.98 -17.23
C ASN A 149 5.49 16.02 -16.03
N SER A 150 4.55 16.27 -15.14
CA SER A 150 4.46 15.53 -13.89
C SER A 150 3.03 15.30 -13.43
N LEU A 151 2.86 14.33 -12.52
CA LEU A 151 1.64 14.06 -11.79
C LEU A 151 1.85 14.42 -10.31
N TYR A 152 1.05 15.34 -9.79
CA TYR A 152 1.01 15.70 -8.38
C TYR A 152 -0.02 14.85 -7.63
N ILE A 153 0.44 14.06 -6.69
CA ILE A 153 -0.37 13.12 -5.91
C ILE A 153 -0.50 13.67 -4.49
N HIS A 154 -1.66 14.24 -4.16
CA HIS A 154 -1.92 14.84 -2.85
C HIS A 154 -3.16 14.26 -2.15
N SER A 155 -4.08 13.66 -2.91
CA SER A 155 -5.33 13.11 -2.38
C SER A 155 -5.29 11.58 -2.27
N GLY A 156 -5.94 11.03 -1.23
CA GLY A 156 -5.98 9.58 -1.01
C GLY A 156 -4.66 8.97 -0.53
N THR A 157 -3.66 9.80 -0.21
CA THR A 157 -2.33 9.38 0.25
C THR A 157 -2.38 8.84 1.67
N LYS A 158 -1.58 7.81 1.95
CA LYS A 158 -1.46 7.28 3.30
C LYS A 158 -0.62 8.23 4.16
N GLY A 159 -1.21 8.73 5.24
CA GLY A 159 -0.54 9.69 6.14
C GLY A 159 -0.47 11.13 5.62
N GLY A 160 -1.26 11.48 4.58
CA GLY A 160 -1.32 12.85 4.04
C GLY A 160 -0.04 13.30 3.31
N LEU A 161 0.86 12.37 2.95
CA LEU A 161 2.11 12.71 2.27
C LEU A 161 1.87 12.87 0.78
N SER A 162 1.93 14.12 0.31
CA SER A 162 1.92 14.44 -1.11
C SER A 162 3.28 14.14 -1.76
N ARG A 163 3.25 13.87 -3.07
CA ARG A 163 4.44 13.64 -3.88
C ARG A 163 4.22 14.02 -5.34
N VAL A 164 5.30 14.23 -6.03
CA VAL A 164 5.32 14.47 -7.48
C VAL A 164 6.00 13.28 -8.15
N VAL A 165 5.41 12.80 -9.24
CA VAL A 165 5.97 11.72 -10.06
C VAL A 165 6.10 12.25 -11.49
N SER A 166 7.30 12.18 -12.07
CA SER A 166 7.54 12.63 -13.44
C SER A 166 6.82 11.73 -14.45
N ILE A 167 6.28 12.34 -15.49
CA ILE A 167 5.78 11.64 -16.69
C ILE A 167 7.02 11.28 -17.54
N PRO A 168 7.24 10.01 -17.87
CA PRO A 168 8.33 9.61 -18.73
C PRO A 168 8.27 10.36 -20.08
N PRO A 169 9.42 10.82 -20.64
CA PRO A 169 9.42 11.63 -21.85
C PRO A 169 8.71 10.98 -23.05
N ASP A 170 8.85 9.69 -23.20
CA ASP A 170 8.20 8.86 -24.23
C ASP A 170 6.67 8.75 -24.07
N LYS A 171 6.15 9.03 -22.89
CA LYS A 171 4.72 9.00 -22.58
C LYS A 171 4.03 10.36 -22.58
N ILE A 172 4.76 11.47 -22.72
CA ILE A 172 4.18 12.82 -22.65
C ILE A 172 3.08 13.02 -23.70
N THR A 173 3.33 12.61 -24.95
CA THR A 173 2.35 12.73 -26.03
C THR A 173 1.10 11.91 -25.75
N GLU A 174 1.26 10.70 -25.25
CA GLU A 174 0.15 9.82 -24.89
C GLU A 174 -0.69 10.43 -23.77
N TYR A 175 -0.06 10.91 -22.69
CA TYR A 175 -0.78 11.53 -21.58
C TYR A 175 -1.46 12.83 -21.95
N ARG A 176 -0.88 13.61 -22.90
CA ARG A 176 -1.56 14.78 -23.45
C ARG A 176 -2.87 14.37 -24.15
N ALA A 177 -2.82 13.37 -25.01
CA ALA A 177 -4.01 12.88 -25.70
C ALA A 177 -5.07 12.32 -24.74
N ILE A 178 -4.65 11.60 -23.69
CA ILE A 178 -5.55 11.11 -22.63
C ILE A 178 -6.24 12.28 -21.91
N LEU A 179 -5.49 13.31 -21.56
CA LEU A 179 -6.04 14.47 -20.87
C LEU A 179 -7.01 15.23 -21.76
N ASP A 180 -6.69 15.41 -23.05
CA ASP A 180 -7.55 16.07 -24.02
C ASP A 180 -8.89 15.31 -24.19
N GLN A 181 -8.86 13.97 -24.21
CA GLN A 181 -10.05 13.15 -24.24
C GLN A 181 -10.91 13.25 -22.97
N LEU A 182 -10.28 13.49 -21.83
CA LEU A 182 -10.96 13.63 -20.56
C LEU A 182 -11.44 15.07 -20.28
N GLN A 183 -10.93 16.06 -21.03
CA GLN A 183 -11.38 17.45 -20.97
C GLN A 183 -12.86 17.53 -21.43
N GLY A 184 -13.69 18.13 -20.59
CA GLY A 184 -15.16 18.15 -20.78
C GLY A 184 -15.90 17.09 -19.97
N GLY A 185 -15.17 16.17 -19.31
CA GLY A 185 -15.70 15.24 -18.33
C GLY A 185 -15.66 15.76 -16.89
N LYS A 186 -15.81 14.83 -15.95
CA LYS A 186 -15.71 15.15 -14.51
C LYS A 186 -14.27 15.41 -14.11
N ASN A 187 -14.02 16.44 -13.27
CA ASN A 187 -12.69 16.72 -12.71
C ASN A 187 -12.03 15.51 -12.02
N HIS A 188 -12.83 14.56 -11.54
CA HIS A 188 -12.38 13.31 -10.92
C HIS A 188 -12.85 12.12 -11.77
N PRO A 189 -12.15 11.78 -12.86
CA PRO A 189 -12.61 10.78 -13.83
C PRO A 189 -12.70 9.37 -13.24
N PHE A 190 -12.03 9.11 -12.13
CA PHE A 190 -11.96 7.79 -11.48
C PHE A 190 -12.80 7.68 -10.18
N ALA A 191 -13.63 8.67 -9.85
CA ALA A 191 -14.46 8.66 -8.64
C ALA A 191 -15.44 7.46 -8.59
N PHE A 192 -15.79 6.88 -9.76
CA PHE A 192 -16.64 5.70 -9.89
C PHE A 192 -16.00 4.39 -9.40
N LEU A 193 -14.69 4.39 -9.13
CA LEU A 193 -13.98 3.18 -8.76
C LEU A 193 -14.46 2.64 -7.40
N ASP A 194 -14.83 1.35 -7.39
CA ASP A 194 -15.04 0.52 -6.20
C ASP A 194 -13.89 -0.47 -6.05
N LYS A 195 -13.31 -0.53 -4.87
CA LYS A 195 -12.10 -1.34 -4.60
C LYS A 195 -12.34 -2.84 -4.80
N GLY A 196 -13.51 -3.33 -4.41
CA GLY A 196 -13.86 -4.74 -4.55
C GLY A 196 -13.95 -5.15 -6.01
N ASN A 197 -14.72 -4.38 -6.79
CA ASN A 197 -14.92 -4.61 -8.22
C ASN A 197 -13.62 -4.40 -9.03
N TYR A 198 -12.83 -3.39 -8.67
CA TYR A 198 -11.53 -3.12 -9.28
C TYR A 198 -10.56 -4.31 -9.11
N ASN A 199 -10.39 -4.80 -7.88
CA ASN A 199 -9.55 -5.96 -7.62
C ASN A 199 -10.13 -7.25 -8.24
N ARG A 200 -11.44 -7.39 -8.34
CA ARG A 200 -12.09 -8.52 -9.03
C ARG A 200 -11.76 -8.50 -10.51
N ALA A 201 -11.80 -7.34 -11.18
CA ALA A 201 -11.40 -7.21 -12.57
C ALA A 201 -9.95 -7.64 -12.80
N ILE A 202 -9.02 -7.19 -11.96
CA ILE A 202 -7.60 -7.63 -12.01
C ILE A 202 -7.48 -9.16 -11.93
N LYS A 203 -8.19 -9.78 -10.97
CA LYS A 203 -8.17 -11.24 -10.80
C LYS A 203 -8.75 -11.97 -12.00
N ASN A 204 -9.86 -11.46 -12.56
CA ASN A 204 -10.50 -12.07 -13.72
C ASN A 204 -9.60 -12.05 -14.95
N ILE A 205 -8.93 -10.91 -15.21
CA ILE A 205 -7.97 -10.79 -16.32
C ILE A 205 -6.81 -11.77 -16.13
N ALA A 206 -6.21 -11.80 -14.95
CA ALA A 206 -5.10 -12.70 -14.68
C ALA A 206 -5.51 -14.17 -14.83
N ASN A 207 -6.69 -14.53 -14.37
CA ASN A 207 -7.22 -15.89 -14.54
C ASN A 207 -7.49 -16.23 -16.00
N SER A 208 -8.06 -15.31 -16.80
CA SER A 208 -8.29 -15.54 -18.24
C SER A 208 -7.00 -15.71 -19.04
N LEU A 209 -5.90 -15.12 -18.56
CA LEU A 209 -4.56 -15.28 -19.13
C LEU A 209 -3.77 -16.47 -18.53
N GLY A 210 -4.36 -17.24 -17.63
CA GLY A 210 -3.72 -18.40 -17.03
C GLY A 210 -2.66 -18.10 -15.96
N PHE A 211 -2.61 -16.88 -15.41
CA PHE A 211 -1.56 -16.48 -14.45
C PHE A 211 -1.84 -16.95 -13.01
N GLY A 212 -2.92 -17.68 -12.76
CA GLY A 212 -3.24 -18.22 -11.46
C GLY A 212 -3.68 -17.18 -10.43
N LYS A 213 -3.35 -17.41 -9.16
CA LYS A 213 -3.78 -16.50 -8.08
C LYS A 213 -2.95 -15.22 -8.07
N VAL A 214 -3.58 -14.11 -8.37
CA VAL A 214 -3.00 -12.76 -8.34
C VAL A 214 -3.39 -12.06 -7.05
N GLY A 215 -2.56 -11.11 -6.62
CA GLY A 215 -2.80 -10.28 -5.44
C GLY A 215 -3.95 -9.27 -5.63
N SER A 216 -3.60 -8.02 -5.76
CA SER A 216 -4.54 -6.90 -5.87
C SER A 216 -3.91 -5.80 -6.75
N SER A 217 -4.55 -4.64 -6.79
CA SER A 217 -3.99 -3.44 -7.45
C SER A 217 -2.56 -3.07 -7.01
N HIS A 218 -2.03 -3.68 -5.95
CA HIS A 218 -0.63 -3.54 -5.55
C HIS A 218 0.36 -4.13 -6.57
N GLU A 219 -0.08 -5.03 -7.44
CA GLU A 219 0.79 -5.58 -8.50
C GLU A 219 1.24 -4.48 -9.48
N PHE A 220 0.37 -3.55 -9.84
CA PHE A 220 0.75 -2.40 -10.68
C PHE A 220 1.80 -1.49 -10.03
N ARG A 221 1.78 -1.35 -8.71
CA ARG A 221 2.82 -0.59 -8.00
C ARG A 221 4.18 -1.31 -7.98
N LYS A 222 4.16 -2.63 -7.89
CA LYS A 222 5.39 -3.44 -8.00
C LYS A 222 5.93 -3.37 -9.43
N PHE A 223 5.04 -3.45 -10.41
CA PHE A 223 5.39 -3.30 -11.83
C PHE A 223 6.06 -1.94 -12.08
N TYR A 224 5.46 -0.83 -11.64
CA TYR A 224 6.07 0.49 -11.72
C TYR A 224 7.48 0.51 -11.14
N ALA A 225 7.63 0.01 -9.91
CA ALA A 225 8.91 0.05 -9.23
C ALA A 225 9.98 -0.83 -9.90
N SER A 226 9.62 -2.04 -10.32
CA SER A 226 10.54 -2.96 -10.97
C SER A 226 10.93 -2.48 -12.38
N THR A 227 9.98 -1.93 -13.14
CA THR A 227 10.24 -1.38 -14.48
C THR A 227 11.17 -0.18 -14.39
N ARG A 228 10.85 0.80 -13.55
CA ARG A 228 11.73 1.97 -13.34
C ARG A 228 13.13 1.57 -12.89
N TYR A 229 13.22 0.62 -11.96
CA TYR A 229 14.52 0.14 -11.50
C TYR A 229 15.33 -0.47 -12.67
N GLN A 230 14.70 -1.29 -13.50
CA GLN A 230 15.36 -1.87 -14.68
C GLN A 230 15.79 -0.82 -15.70
N GLU A 231 15.01 0.23 -15.89
CA GLU A 231 15.32 1.33 -16.82
C GLU A 231 16.46 2.24 -16.31
N GLU A 232 16.57 2.43 -15.00
CA GLU A 232 17.55 3.34 -14.39
C GLU A 232 18.92 2.67 -14.13
N ILE A 233 18.96 1.35 -13.93
CA ILE A 233 20.24 0.66 -13.68
C ILE A 233 21.09 0.54 -14.94
N ARG A 234 22.42 0.58 -14.74
CA ARG A 234 23.43 0.37 -15.78
C ARG A 234 24.38 -0.76 -15.35
N PRO A 235 24.99 -1.50 -16.31
CA PRO A 235 25.88 -2.63 -15.99
C PRO A 235 27.02 -2.28 -15.01
N ASN A 236 27.58 -1.07 -15.15
CA ASN A 236 28.77 -0.65 -14.39
C ASN A 236 28.45 0.01 -13.05
N MET A 237 27.18 0.07 -12.65
CA MET A 237 26.79 0.66 -11.37
C MET A 237 27.21 -0.22 -10.20
N THR A 238 27.74 0.43 -9.17
CA THR A 238 28.03 -0.19 -7.89
C THR A 238 26.75 -0.59 -7.15
N ARG A 239 26.90 -1.46 -6.17
CA ARG A 239 25.75 -1.83 -5.31
C ARG A 239 25.16 -0.62 -4.59
N SER A 240 26.00 0.35 -4.20
CA SER A 240 25.55 1.58 -3.51
C SER A 240 24.66 2.43 -4.41
N GLU A 241 25.07 2.65 -5.66
CA GLU A 241 24.28 3.40 -6.65
C GLU A 241 22.95 2.71 -6.95
N LYS A 242 22.96 1.39 -7.15
CA LYS A 242 21.73 0.60 -7.34
C LYS A 242 20.78 0.71 -6.14
N LEU A 243 21.33 0.72 -4.93
CA LEU A 243 20.55 0.88 -3.71
C LEU A 243 19.93 2.28 -3.62
N GLU A 244 20.64 3.32 -4.03
CA GLU A 244 20.13 4.69 -4.04
C GLU A 244 18.98 4.86 -5.04
N ILE A 245 19.12 4.33 -6.25
CA ILE A 245 18.02 4.28 -7.23
C ILE A 245 16.79 3.59 -6.61
N ALA A 246 16.98 2.41 -6.01
CA ALA A 246 15.91 1.67 -5.37
C ALA A 246 15.21 2.47 -4.26
N ARG A 247 15.96 3.21 -3.43
CA ARG A 247 15.44 4.10 -2.38
C ARG A 247 14.62 5.25 -2.97
N ASN A 248 15.10 5.87 -4.05
CA ASN A 248 14.37 6.95 -4.72
C ASN A 248 13.03 6.45 -5.28
N ILE A 249 13.01 5.29 -5.93
CA ILE A 249 11.78 4.68 -6.43
C ILE A 249 10.80 4.38 -5.28
N VAL A 250 11.27 3.83 -4.16
CA VAL A 250 10.43 3.57 -2.98
C VAL A 250 9.88 4.88 -2.39
N LYS A 251 10.66 5.97 -2.44
CA LYS A 251 10.21 7.31 -2.05
C LYS A 251 9.13 7.83 -2.99
N ASP A 252 9.27 7.65 -4.30
CA ASP A 252 8.25 8.03 -5.31
C ASP A 252 6.95 7.26 -5.12
N LEU A 253 7.01 6.06 -4.57
CA LEU A 253 5.82 5.33 -4.12
C LEU A 253 5.18 5.92 -2.85
N GLY A 254 5.69 7.04 -2.30
CA GLY A 254 5.16 7.69 -1.09
C GLY A 254 5.41 6.89 0.17
N HIS A 255 6.55 6.22 0.25
CA HIS A 255 7.08 5.67 1.48
C HIS A 255 8.10 6.65 2.07
N GLY A 256 7.99 6.95 3.37
CA GLY A 256 8.93 7.84 4.06
C GLY A 256 10.38 7.35 4.03
N ARG A 257 11.29 8.17 4.54
CA ARG A 257 12.75 7.93 4.51
C ARG A 257 13.14 6.52 4.95
N ALA A 258 14.15 5.95 4.27
CA ALA A 258 14.89 4.75 4.65
C ALA A 258 14.03 3.50 4.93
N ARG A 259 13.16 3.13 3.99
CA ARG A 259 12.36 1.91 4.05
C ARG A 259 12.98 0.83 3.16
N ASP A 260 14.23 0.47 3.45
CA ASP A 260 14.98 -0.58 2.72
C ASP A 260 14.27 -1.94 2.76
N ASP A 261 13.47 -2.19 3.81
CA ASP A 261 12.59 -3.35 3.91
C ASP A 261 11.57 -3.44 2.76
N LEU A 262 11.20 -2.30 2.16
CA LEU A 262 10.26 -2.24 1.05
C LEU A 262 10.92 -2.47 -0.32
N ILE A 263 12.23 -2.25 -0.45
CA ILE A 263 12.97 -2.53 -1.69
C ILE A 263 12.73 -3.98 -2.12
N LYS A 264 12.93 -4.92 -1.18
CA LYS A 264 12.67 -6.34 -1.44
C LYS A 264 11.21 -6.61 -1.85
N THR A 265 10.27 -5.82 -1.36
CA THR A 265 8.83 -5.98 -1.65
C THR A 265 8.46 -5.50 -3.05
N TYR A 266 9.04 -4.38 -3.49
CA TYR A 266 8.66 -3.72 -4.74
C TYR A 266 9.59 -4.04 -5.91
N ILE A 267 10.89 -4.14 -5.66
CA ILE A 267 11.91 -4.30 -6.70
C ILE A 267 12.45 -5.75 -6.72
N GLY A 268 12.58 -6.38 -5.57
CA GLY A 268 13.15 -7.72 -5.44
C GLY A 268 14.54 -7.72 -4.77
N ARG A 269 15.36 -8.71 -5.10
CA ARG A 269 16.76 -8.75 -4.65
C ARG A 269 17.60 -7.84 -5.55
N LEU A 270 18.43 -7.00 -4.93
CA LEU A 270 19.39 -6.14 -5.61
C LEU A 270 20.66 -6.92 -5.97
#